data_8b44659879e17907bbdab2f3e69faffd
#
_entry.id   8b44659879e17907bbdab2f3e69faffd
#
_cell.length_a   1.000
_cell.length_b   1.000
_cell.length_c   1.000
_cell.angle_alpha   90.00
_cell.angle_beta   90.00
_cell.angle_gamma   90.00
#
_symmetry.space_group_name_H-M   'P 1'
#
loop_
_entity.id
_entity.type
_entity.pdbx_description
1 polymer ?
#
loop_
_entity_poly.entity_id
_entity_poly.type
_entity_poly.pdbx_seq_one_letter_code
_entity_poly.pdbx_strand_id
1 'polypeptide(L)'
;MRTKLLIFIILFSFSTAYAVNSPCLYNISIVEISIQKVFYKNGTLYINGFEGPGIVTVYSIIGNKIYSAEFSDLNSNRTLPMNLMTGNMFIIQIHSNNKIKTFKIIA
;
A
#
# COMPACT_ATOMS: atom_id res chain seq x y z
N MET A 1 -38.57 4.98 -54.97
CA MET A 1 -37.44 5.70 -54.51
C MET A 1 -37.58 6.28 -53.18
N ARG A 2 -38.66 6.89 -52.87
CA ARG A 2 -38.79 7.50 -51.60
C ARG A 2 -38.77 6.54 -50.47
N THR A 3 -39.33 5.35 -50.64
CA THR A 3 -39.35 4.38 -49.59
C THR A 3 -37.98 3.83 -49.23
N LYS A 4 -37.14 3.73 -50.22
CA LYS A 4 -35.80 3.25 -49.96
C LYS A 4 -34.97 4.27 -49.21
N LEU A 5 -35.23 5.51 -49.45
CA LEU A 5 -34.52 6.54 -48.75
C LEU A 5 -34.91 6.59 -47.27
N LEU A 6 -36.19 6.37 -47.01
CA LEU A 6 -36.65 6.36 -45.65
C LEU A 6 -36.08 5.20 -44.87
N ILE A 7 -35.99 4.05 -45.46
CA ILE A 7 -35.41 2.89 -44.81
C ILE A 7 -33.93 3.15 -44.53
N PHE A 8 -33.28 3.84 -45.40
CA PHE A 8 -31.89 4.14 -45.20
C PHE A 8 -31.69 5.06 -44.00
N ILE A 9 -32.56 6.01 -43.82
CA ILE A 9 -32.48 6.92 -42.70
C ILE A 9 -32.73 6.20 -41.39
N ILE A 10 -33.68 5.28 -41.40
CA ILE A 10 -33.97 4.53 -40.21
C ILE A 10 -32.80 3.63 -39.79
N LEU A 11 -32.16 3.04 -40.77
CA LEU A 11 -31.01 2.21 -40.46
C LEU A 11 -29.85 3.04 -39.91
N PHE A 12 -29.75 4.27 -40.37
CA PHE A 12 -28.68 5.10 -39.92
C PHE A 12 -28.89 5.53 -38.45
N SER A 13 -30.15 5.60 -38.04
CA SER A 13 -30.40 6.09 -36.71
C SER A 13 -30.11 5.07 -35.63
N PHE A 14 -29.87 3.84 -36.04
CA PHE A 14 -29.63 2.89 -35.01
C PHE A 14 -28.24 2.78 -34.63
N SER A 15 -27.35 3.52 -35.25
CA SER A 15 -25.99 3.23 -35.00
C SER A 15 -25.44 3.88 -33.84
N THR A 16 -26.17 4.48 -33.01
CA THR A 16 -25.46 5.21 -32.08
C THR A 16 -25.56 4.77 -30.75
N ALA A 17 -25.90 3.68 -30.48
CA ALA A 17 -26.18 3.52 -29.19
C ALA A 17 -25.29 2.89 -28.42
N TYR A 18 -24.26 3.02 -28.31
CA TYR A 18 -23.58 2.22 -27.51
C TYR A 18 -22.80 2.68 -26.61
N ALA A 19 -22.75 3.24 -26.18
CA ALA A 19 -21.93 3.77 -25.40
C ALA A 19 -21.56 3.19 -24.30
N VAL A 20 -21.32 2.94 -23.72
CA VAL A 20 -20.87 2.65 -22.92
C VAL A 20 -20.34 2.49 -21.97
N ASN A 21 -20.18 2.42 -21.43
CA ASN A 21 -19.85 2.28 -20.48
C ASN A 21 -19.20 1.68 -19.69
N SER A 22 -18.62 1.64 -19.59
CA SER A 22 -17.88 1.27 -18.97
C SER A 22 -17.55 1.29 -17.92
N PRO A 23 -17.57 0.85 -17.35
CA PRO A 23 -17.34 0.59 -16.47
C PRO A 23 -16.58 0.54 -15.54
N CYS A 24 -16.29 0.76 -15.27
CA CYS A 24 -15.68 0.86 -14.44
C CYS A 24 -15.51 0.23 -13.50
N LEU A 25 -15.41 -0.22 -13.28
CA LEU A 25 -15.19 -0.77 -12.71
C LEU A 25 -14.69 -1.14 -11.80
N TYR A 26 -14.64 -1.35 -11.35
CA TYR A 26 -14.38 -1.60 -10.43
C TYR A 26 -14.36 -2.48 -9.85
N ASN A 27 -14.09 -3.00 -9.93
CA ASN A 27 -13.69 -3.80 -9.43
C ASN A 27 -13.10 -3.66 -8.34
N ILE A 28 -13.61 -3.44 -7.68
CA ILE A 28 -13.18 -3.33 -6.59
C ILE A 28 -13.26 -4.43 -5.91
N SER A 29 -12.67 -5.20 -6.15
CA SER A 29 -12.38 -6.17 -5.46
C SER A 29 -11.83 -5.81 -4.31
N ILE A 30 -12.15 -6.15 -3.38
CA ILE A 30 -11.72 -6.03 -2.25
C ILE A 30 -10.63 -6.66 -1.96
N VAL A 31 -9.73 -6.14 -2.15
CA VAL A 31 -8.56 -6.61 -1.83
C VAL A 31 -8.39 -6.32 -0.47
N GLU A 32 -8.06 -7.17 0.27
CA GLU A 32 -7.61 -6.96 1.52
C GLU A 32 -6.45 -6.20 1.48
N ILE A 33 -6.46 -5.00 1.74
CA ILE A 33 -5.31 -4.23 1.82
C ILE A 33 -4.81 -4.36 3.19
N SER A 34 -3.84 -5.13 3.37
CA SER A 34 -3.16 -5.13 4.65
C SER A 34 -2.43 -3.82 4.74
N ILE A 35 -2.83 -2.98 5.62
CA ILE A 35 -2.18 -1.70 5.80
C ILE A 35 -0.91 -1.93 6.57
N GLN A 36 0.20 -1.67 5.93
CA GLN A 36 1.50 -1.74 6.58
C GLN A 36 1.69 -0.50 7.43
N LYS A 37 1.94 -0.68 8.70
CA LYS A 37 2.06 0.42 9.63
C LYS A 37 3.19 0.18 10.63
N VAL A 38 3.97 1.20 10.88
CA VAL A 38 5.02 1.15 11.89
C VAL A 38 4.86 2.37 12.78
N PHE A 39 4.84 2.16 14.09
CA PHE A 39 4.74 3.27 15.03
C PHE A 39 5.46 2.95 16.34
N TYR A 40 5.80 3.97 17.10
CA TYR A 40 6.52 3.82 18.35
C TYR A 40 5.67 4.40 19.47
N LYS A 41 5.53 3.64 20.55
CA LYS A 41 4.76 4.08 21.68
C LYS A 41 5.27 3.43 22.96
N ASN A 42 5.47 4.23 23.99
CA ASN A 42 5.85 3.73 25.32
C ASN A 42 7.06 2.80 25.31
N GLY A 43 8.08 3.15 24.62
CA GLY A 43 9.31 2.35 24.59
C GLY A 43 9.23 1.10 23.74
N THR A 44 8.25 0.99 22.89
CA THR A 44 8.08 -0.18 22.05
C THR A 44 7.78 0.24 20.60
N LEU A 45 8.48 -0.37 19.66
CA LEU A 45 8.23 -0.18 18.26
C LEU A 45 7.26 -1.25 17.80
N TYR A 46 6.17 -0.85 17.15
CA TYR A 46 5.15 -1.75 16.65
C TYR A 46 5.23 -1.83 15.13
N ILE A 47 5.25 -3.06 14.62
CA ILE A 47 5.37 -3.32 13.20
C ILE A 47 4.19 -4.19 12.78
N ASN A 48 3.29 -3.64 11.98
CA ASN A 48 2.07 -4.31 11.60
C ASN A 48 1.94 -4.41 10.08
N GLY A 49 1.33 -5.45 9.60
CA GLY A 49 0.97 -5.56 8.19
C GLY A 49 2.04 -6.15 7.29
N PHE A 50 3.10 -6.73 7.86
CA PHE A 50 4.14 -7.35 7.07
C PHE A 50 4.05 -8.87 7.18
N GLU A 51 4.56 -9.55 6.18
CA GLU A 51 4.52 -11.01 6.13
C GLU A 51 5.87 -11.57 5.74
N GLY A 52 6.14 -12.78 6.22
CA GLY A 52 7.36 -13.51 5.89
C GLY A 52 8.60 -13.02 6.60
N PRO A 53 9.75 -13.53 6.21
CA PRO A 53 11.00 -13.12 6.84
C PRO A 53 11.36 -11.70 6.47
N GLY A 54 12.00 -11.00 7.36
CA GLY A 54 12.41 -9.63 7.10
C GLY A 54 13.42 -9.11 8.09
N ILE A 55 14.00 -7.98 7.75
CA ILE A 55 14.97 -7.30 8.58
C ILE A 55 14.45 -5.92 8.88
N VAL A 56 14.46 -5.56 10.14
CA VAL A 56 14.04 -4.25 10.60
C VAL A 56 15.27 -3.48 11.04
N THR A 57 15.50 -2.34 10.46
CA THR A 57 16.65 -1.50 10.79
C THR A 57 16.18 -0.10 11.17
N VAL A 58 16.72 0.42 12.23
CA VAL A 58 16.41 1.75 12.73
C VAL A 58 17.59 2.67 12.53
N TYR A 59 17.36 3.80 11.91
CA TYR A 59 18.40 4.80 11.67
C TYR A 59 18.03 6.09 12.37
N SER A 60 19.04 6.82 12.81
CA SER A 60 18.84 8.18 13.27
C SER A 60 18.58 9.08 12.06
N ILE A 61 18.12 10.29 12.30
CA ILE A 61 17.85 11.22 11.21
C ILE A 61 19.09 11.57 10.42
N ILE A 62 20.26 11.45 11.03
CA ILE A 62 21.51 11.73 10.32
C ILE A 62 22.07 10.51 9.60
N GLY A 63 21.36 9.39 9.63
CA GLY A 63 21.74 8.20 8.89
C GLY A 63 22.53 7.15 9.63
N ASN A 64 22.72 7.32 10.95
CA ASN A 64 23.45 6.30 11.70
C ASN A 64 22.52 5.15 12.06
N LYS A 65 23.00 3.93 11.83
CA LYS A 65 22.25 2.75 12.18
C LYS A 65 22.28 2.56 13.69
N ILE A 66 21.11 2.57 14.31
CA ILE A 66 21.01 2.42 15.74
C ILE A 66 20.69 0.99 16.13
N TYR A 67 19.89 0.31 15.35
CA TYR A 67 19.43 -1.01 15.70
C TYR A 67 19.10 -1.79 14.43
N SER A 68 19.32 -3.08 14.47
CA SER A 68 18.94 -3.96 13.38
C SER A 68 18.56 -5.32 13.94
N ALA A 69 17.46 -5.86 13.49
CA ALA A 69 16.99 -7.17 13.90
C ALA A 69 16.45 -7.94 12.73
N GLU A 70 16.72 -9.24 12.71
CA GLU A 70 16.23 -10.10 11.68
C GLU A 70 15.14 -10.97 12.24
N PHE A 71 14.03 -11.08 11.54
CA PHE A 71 12.92 -11.89 11.96
C PHE A 71 12.67 -12.97 10.93
N SER A 72 12.45 -14.18 11.37
CA SER A 72 12.09 -15.26 10.49
C SER A 72 10.67 -15.12 9.98
N ASP A 73 9.83 -14.39 10.70
CA ASP A 73 8.45 -14.21 10.33
C ASP A 73 7.90 -12.91 10.89
N LEU A 74 7.45 -12.03 10.02
CA LEU A 74 6.83 -10.77 10.40
C LEU A 74 5.30 -10.85 10.37
N ASN A 75 4.75 -12.02 10.19
CA ASN A 75 3.36 -12.18 10.12
C ASN A 75 2.71 -11.82 11.40
N SER A 76 1.99 -11.52 11.87
CA SER A 76 1.41 -11.11 13.09
C SER A 76 2.14 -9.91 13.62
N ASN A 77 1.48 -9.06 14.20
CA ASN A 77 1.99 -7.80 14.69
C ASN A 77 3.21 -8.02 15.59
N ARG A 78 4.34 -7.56 15.13
CA ARG A 78 5.57 -7.70 15.88
C ARG A 78 5.86 -6.44 16.69
N THR A 79 6.44 -6.65 17.86
CA THR A 79 6.82 -5.55 18.72
C THR A 79 8.30 -5.66 19.07
N LEU A 80 8.97 -4.54 19.13
CA LEU A 80 10.37 -4.48 19.49
C LEU A 80 10.55 -3.46 20.60
N PRO A 81 10.93 -3.90 21.79
CA PRO A 81 11.23 -2.94 22.85
C PRO A 81 12.55 -2.24 22.53
N MET A 82 12.56 -0.95 22.55
CA MET A 82 13.78 -0.18 22.37
C MET A 82 13.62 1.19 22.95
N ASN A 83 14.72 1.72 23.48
CA ASN A 83 14.70 3.03 24.07
C ASN A 83 15.15 4.05 23.06
N LEU A 84 14.22 4.78 22.49
CA LEU A 84 14.54 5.88 21.61
C LEU A 84 14.35 7.20 22.34
N MET A 85 15.22 8.15 22.04
CA MET A 85 15.14 9.45 22.71
C MET A 85 13.86 10.15 22.35
N THR A 86 13.09 10.56 23.35
CA THR A 86 11.82 11.22 23.15
C THR A 86 12.00 12.54 22.39
N GLY A 87 11.13 12.77 21.45
CA GLY A 87 11.17 14.00 20.65
C GLY A 87 12.04 13.93 19.41
N ASN A 88 12.83 12.89 19.26
CA ASN A 88 13.68 12.75 18.09
C ASN A 88 12.99 11.95 16.99
N MET A 89 13.36 12.22 15.75
CA MET A 89 12.82 11.51 14.61
C MET A 89 13.76 10.37 14.24
N PHE A 90 13.18 9.24 13.90
CA PHE A 90 13.95 8.08 13.48
C PHE A 90 13.37 7.52 12.17
N ILE A 91 14.22 6.83 11.43
CA ILE A 91 13.81 6.23 10.17
C ILE A 91 13.89 4.72 10.34
N ILE A 92 12.76 4.06 10.06
CA ILE A 92 12.66 2.61 10.16
C ILE A 92 12.61 2.05 8.76
N GLN A 93 13.53 1.15 8.44
CA GLN A 93 13.51 0.45 7.17
C GLN A 93 13.15 -0.99 7.41
N ILE A 94 12.17 -1.49 6.68
CA ILE A 94 11.78 -2.89 6.76
C ILE A 94 12.03 -3.52 5.39
N HIS A 95 12.93 -4.51 5.42
CA HIS A 95 13.30 -5.21 4.21
C HIS A 95 12.61 -6.56 4.26
N SER A 96 11.60 -6.74 3.44
CA SER A 96 10.77 -7.94 3.43
C SER A 96 10.34 -8.26 2.02
N ASN A 97 10.36 -9.53 1.64
CA ASN A 97 9.92 -9.98 0.32
C ASN A 97 10.60 -9.24 -0.84
N ASN A 98 11.90 -9.03 -0.74
CA ASN A 98 12.69 -8.31 -1.73
C ASN A 98 12.23 -6.88 -1.94
N LYS A 99 11.54 -6.32 -0.97
CA LYS A 99 11.09 -4.93 -1.01
C LYS A 99 11.55 -4.20 0.23
N ILE A 100 11.85 -2.94 0.10
CA ILE A 100 12.24 -2.12 1.22
C ILE A 100 11.18 -1.05 1.43
N LYS A 101 10.66 -0.98 2.63
CA LYS A 101 9.71 0.05 3.01
C LYS A 101 10.35 0.93 4.07
N THR A 102 10.15 2.22 3.95
CA THR A 102 10.74 3.17 4.87
C THR A 102 9.64 3.96 5.58
N PHE A 103 9.77 4.06 6.87
CA PHE A 103 8.81 4.80 7.70
C PHE A 103 9.55 5.81 8.55
N LYS A 104 8.91 6.92 8.86
CA LYS A 104 9.45 7.91 9.77
C LYS A 104 8.62 7.88 11.03
N ILE A 105 9.27 7.89 12.17
CA ILE A 105 8.59 7.95 13.45
C ILE A 105 9.19 9.06 14.31
N ILE A 106 8.41 9.54 15.24
CA ILE A 106 8.89 10.46 16.26
C ILE A 106 8.71 9.76 17.59
N ALA A 107 9.78 9.61 18.28
CA ALA A 107 9.77 8.90 19.56
C ALA A 107 9.16 9.72 20.71
#